data_75488fe31e942d8e4849b58e1e45b742
#
_entry.id   75488fe31e942d8e4849b58e1e45b742
#
_cell.length_a   1.000
_cell.length_b   1.000
_cell.length_c   1.000
_cell.angle_alpha   90.00
_cell.angle_beta   90.00
_cell.angle_gamma   90.00
#
_symmetry.space_group_name_H-M   'P 1'
#
loop_
_entity.id
_entity.type
_entity.pdbx_description
1 polymer ?
#
loop_
_entity_poly.entity_id
_entity_poly.type
_entity_poly.pdbx_seq_one_letter_code
_entity_poly.pdbx_strand_id
1 'polypeptide(L)'
;MPSTPHSARRWTGWTARFVPPLLFLLAAAYNYSHFLGDPRHALIGGADGVAYAWYLEWVHQAIVHGHNPFVSAALNAPTGVNLMWNTSIILLGFVAFPIVAAIGPFTTVGILFALAPFLSATSAYFVFRRITGGVIGSALGAALFGFSPFFIGHWGHLNLILAPALPLLLLVCHNLFVTQTRSPIQTGIALGLLVGLQFLLSEELVVLSIAAAIPMVVFLAALNPHAVRGRIRHAATALGIGALVAVVLTSVPLSYQLFGRGALTNGVTSSQSKADIASLVRPSLLQRLASLADRRANLHFPANGAENTAFLGWPLIIACLLLCGWLIVHRDRFGVWWLLSTAAVVSLSFGTIMQINGHAIGHGPWNVYRFIPFLDGTQVVRFSLITALLIGFLIAHTLGGLELRWQLVTAVALAASMIPLWPVVPFRSGRVAETPRFFTTSAVDAIPSDATAMVLPVARFPRVDAMEWQIRSHMRFKMVGGYSVFKDGAHSTFFPPLPRASTLLSRVSTNGAHLTDQEVIAAQQSLRDYRISVIVVTRQMRNFDQVSAEAGRIGDCVVRPVADVNLCTVNL
;
A
#
# COMPACT_ATOMS: atom_id res chain seq x y z
N MET A 1 -22.12 36.67 -5.39
CA MET A 1 -22.14 35.84 -4.21
C MET A 1 -23.57 35.78 -3.69
N PRO A 2 -24.26 34.65 -3.68
CA PRO A 2 -25.55 34.59 -3.03
C PRO A 2 -25.32 34.45 -1.52
N SER A 3 -26.10 35.20 -0.77
CA SER A 3 -26.15 35.21 0.69
C SER A 3 -26.39 33.81 1.25
N THR A 4 -25.54 33.36 2.16
CA THR A 4 -25.67 32.08 2.89
C THR A 4 -26.98 32.04 3.68
N PRO A 5 -27.82 31.01 3.51
CA PRO A 5 -29.02 30.85 4.33
C PRO A 5 -28.65 30.51 5.78
N HIS A 6 -29.30 31.17 6.72
CA HIS A 6 -29.09 31.15 8.18
C HIS A 6 -29.39 29.80 8.90
N SER A 7 -29.54 28.66 8.20
CA SER A 7 -29.90 27.37 8.80
C SER A 7 -28.71 26.46 9.21
N ALA A 8 -27.47 26.84 8.86
CA ALA A 8 -26.26 26.03 9.13
C ALA A 8 -25.77 26.08 10.62
N ARG A 9 -26.44 26.82 11.51
CA ARG A 9 -25.93 27.08 12.86
C ARG A 9 -26.12 25.98 13.90
N ARG A 10 -26.80 24.85 13.59
CA ARG A 10 -27.12 23.83 14.62
C ARG A 10 -26.09 22.72 14.85
N TRP A 11 -25.08 22.56 14.00
CA TRP A 11 -24.03 21.54 14.16
C TRP A 11 -22.63 22.14 14.37
N THR A 12 -22.52 23.36 14.89
CA THR A 12 -21.27 24.10 15.10
C THR A 12 -20.60 23.84 16.43
N GLY A 13 -20.92 22.74 17.11
CA GLY A 13 -20.38 22.33 18.38
C GLY A 13 -19.47 21.09 18.31
N TRP A 14 -19.18 20.58 19.48
CA TRP A 14 -18.41 19.37 19.71
C TRP A 14 -18.88 18.15 18.88
N THR A 15 -20.21 17.98 18.71
CA THR A 15 -20.80 16.88 17.95
C THR A 15 -20.30 16.82 16.52
N ALA A 16 -20.30 17.94 15.80
CA ALA A 16 -19.81 17.98 14.42
C ALA A 16 -18.29 17.79 14.31
N ARG A 17 -17.54 18.00 15.38
CA ARG A 17 -16.08 17.82 15.39
C ARG A 17 -15.67 16.38 15.71
N PHE A 18 -16.41 15.69 16.57
CA PHE A 18 -15.97 14.41 17.12
C PHE A 18 -16.82 13.21 16.71
N VAL A 19 -18.13 13.39 16.43
CA VAL A 19 -19.01 12.26 16.11
C VAL A 19 -18.60 11.53 14.82
N PRO A 20 -18.39 12.19 13.65
CA PRO A 20 -17.97 11.46 12.46
C PRO A 20 -16.62 10.75 12.61
N PRO A 21 -15.53 11.38 13.14
CA PRO A 21 -14.29 10.67 13.43
C PRO A 21 -14.47 9.47 14.36
N LEU A 22 -15.29 9.58 15.41
CA LEU A 22 -15.58 8.46 16.31
C LEU A 22 -16.26 7.30 15.58
N LEU A 23 -17.22 7.58 14.70
CA LEU A 23 -17.88 6.55 13.90
C LEU A 23 -16.88 5.86 12.94
N PHE A 24 -15.96 6.62 12.35
CA PHE A 24 -14.89 6.05 11.51
C PHE A 24 -13.94 5.17 12.33
N LEU A 25 -13.60 5.59 13.54
CA LEU A 25 -12.77 4.79 14.45
C LEU A 25 -13.47 3.48 14.82
N LEU A 26 -14.75 3.53 15.16
CA LEU A 26 -15.54 2.32 15.48
C LEU A 26 -15.67 1.39 14.28
N ALA A 27 -15.89 1.92 13.08
CA ALA A 27 -15.95 1.13 11.86
C ALA A 27 -14.59 0.47 11.55
N ALA A 28 -13.49 1.21 11.70
CA ALA A 28 -12.14 0.67 11.54
C ALA A 28 -11.83 -0.40 12.60
N ALA A 29 -12.18 -0.16 13.86
CA ALA A 29 -12.01 -1.14 14.93
C ALA A 29 -12.83 -2.41 14.67
N TYR A 30 -14.05 -2.30 14.15
CA TYR A 30 -14.85 -3.45 13.75
C TYR A 30 -14.19 -4.24 12.60
N ASN A 31 -13.70 -3.54 11.57
CA ASN A 31 -13.05 -4.19 10.42
C ASN A 31 -11.81 -5.01 10.85
N TYR A 32 -11.06 -4.53 11.82
CA TYR A 32 -9.85 -5.17 12.34
C TYR A 32 -10.03 -5.85 13.70
N SER A 33 -11.28 -6.18 14.08
CA SER A 33 -11.60 -6.75 15.40
C SER A 33 -10.88 -8.07 15.70
N HIS A 34 -10.63 -8.92 14.69
CA HIS A 34 -9.84 -10.15 14.90
C HIS A 34 -8.39 -9.85 15.32
N PHE A 35 -7.77 -8.82 14.74
CA PHE A 35 -6.46 -8.36 15.17
C PHE A 35 -6.52 -7.75 16.59
N LEU A 36 -7.48 -6.89 16.84
CA LEU A 36 -7.62 -6.20 18.14
C LEU A 36 -7.91 -7.18 19.29
N GLY A 37 -8.50 -8.35 18.99
CA GLY A 37 -8.73 -9.43 19.97
C GLY A 37 -7.45 -10.16 20.39
N ASP A 38 -6.42 -10.22 19.53
CA ASP A 38 -5.14 -10.89 19.83
C ASP A 38 -3.96 -10.18 19.13
N PRO A 39 -3.64 -8.93 19.51
CA PRO A 39 -2.71 -8.09 18.76
C PRO A 39 -1.24 -8.57 18.83
N ARG A 40 -0.90 -9.50 19.73
CA ARG A 40 0.46 -10.05 19.86
C ARG A 40 0.73 -11.21 18.91
N HIS A 41 -0.30 -11.96 18.53
CA HIS A 41 -0.17 -13.17 17.72
C HIS A 41 -0.88 -13.05 16.36
N ALA A 42 -1.76 -12.06 16.20
CA ALA A 42 -2.44 -11.85 14.94
C ALA A 42 -1.53 -11.16 13.92
N LEU A 43 -1.57 -11.66 12.67
CA LEU A 43 -0.84 -11.12 11.52
C LEU A 43 -1.85 -10.58 10.50
N ILE A 44 -1.70 -9.32 10.11
CA ILE A 44 -2.48 -8.70 9.04
C ILE A 44 -1.65 -8.71 7.76
N GLY A 45 -2.27 -8.98 6.61
CA GLY A 45 -1.63 -8.88 5.30
C GLY A 45 -0.74 -10.06 4.90
N GLY A 46 -0.65 -11.12 5.72
CA GLY A 46 0.16 -12.29 5.38
C GLY A 46 1.63 -11.94 5.13
N ALA A 47 2.18 -12.34 3.97
CA ALA A 47 3.57 -12.07 3.62
C ALA A 47 3.90 -10.56 3.55
N ASP A 48 2.97 -9.73 3.07
CA ASP A 48 3.14 -8.26 3.06
C ASP A 48 3.21 -7.71 4.48
N GLY A 49 2.38 -8.22 5.39
CA GLY A 49 2.42 -7.84 6.81
C GLY A 49 3.76 -8.16 7.48
N VAL A 50 4.35 -9.32 7.14
CA VAL A 50 5.70 -9.68 7.59
C VAL A 50 6.75 -8.74 6.99
N ALA A 51 6.63 -8.40 5.70
CA ALA A 51 7.55 -7.47 5.06
C ALA A 51 7.50 -6.08 5.71
N TYR A 52 6.30 -5.55 6.03
CA TYR A 52 6.18 -4.29 6.75
C TYR A 52 6.78 -4.36 8.16
N ALA A 53 6.54 -5.44 8.89
CA ALA A 53 7.15 -5.64 10.20
C ALA A 53 8.69 -5.70 10.09
N TRP A 54 9.19 -6.36 9.04
CA TRP A 54 10.61 -6.44 8.76
C TRP A 54 11.21 -5.06 8.44
N TYR A 55 10.53 -4.24 7.63
CA TYR A 55 10.98 -2.88 7.30
C TYR A 55 11.00 -1.98 8.54
N LEU A 56 10.00 -2.04 9.40
CA LEU A 56 9.98 -1.28 10.65
C LEU A 56 11.12 -1.70 11.58
N GLU A 57 11.34 -3.01 11.75
CA GLU A 57 12.44 -3.52 12.57
C GLU A 57 13.80 -3.15 11.97
N TRP A 58 13.96 -3.23 10.64
CA TRP A 58 15.19 -2.81 10.00
C TRP A 58 15.50 -1.34 10.26
N VAL A 59 14.54 -0.44 10.08
CA VAL A 59 14.75 0.99 10.35
C VAL A 59 15.08 1.22 11.83
N HIS A 60 14.40 0.51 12.74
CA HIS A 60 14.69 0.56 14.16
C HIS A 60 16.14 0.14 14.45
N GLN A 61 16.59 -1.00 13.96
CA GLN A 61 17.94 -1.50 14.14
C GLN A 61 18.97 -0.60 13.47
N ALA A 62 18.66 -0.06 12.28
CA ALA A 62 19.54 0.86 11.58
C ALA A 62 19.79 2.15 12.37
N ILE A 63 18.75 2.70 13.00
CA ILE A 63 18.89 3.89 13.85
C ILE A 63 19.72 3.58 15.11
N VAL A 64 19.41 2.47 15.78
CA VAL A 64 20.10 2.08 17.04
C VAL A 64 21.59 1.81 16.82
N HIS A 65 21.95 1.18 15.70
CA HIS A 65 23.33 0.77 15.42
C HIS A 65 24.07 1.70 14.42
N GLY A 66 23.45 2.81 14.00
CA GLY A 66 24.07 3.74 13.06
C GLY A 66 24.22 3.21 11.63
N HIS A 67 23.38 2.25 11.24
CA HIS A 67 23.35 1.71 9.87
C HIS A 67 22.49 2.58 8.95
N ASN A 68 22.64 2.35 7.64
CA ASN A 68 21.84 3.04 6.64
C ASN A 68 20.41 2.43 6.56
N PRO A 69 19.34 3.19 6.80
CA PRO A 69 17.98 2.66 6.76
C PRO A 69 17.44 2.40 5.34
N PHE A 70 18.07 2.94 4.29
CA PHE A 70 17.58 2.86 2.91
C PHE A 70 18.03 1.62 2.14
N VAL A 71 19.05 0.94 2.64
CA VAL A 71 19.58 -0.30 2.06
C VAL A 71 19.89 -1.31 3.16
N SER A 72 19.78 -2.58 2.88
CA SER A 72 20.08 -3.62 3.85
C SER A 72 20.83 -4.79 3.24
N ALA A 73 21.82 -5.31 3.95
CA ALA A 73 22.46 -6.58 3.65
C ALA A 73 21.86 -7.74 4.46
N ALA A 74 20.92 -7.46 5.39
CA ALA A 74 20.33 -8.47 6.25
C ALA A 74 19.38 -9.42 5.51
N LEU A 75 18.84 -9.01 4.37
CA LEU A 75 17.95 -9.81 3.51
C LEU A 75 18.63 -10.04 2.16
N ASN A 76 18.41 -11.21 1.56
CA ASN A 76 18.98 -11.60 0.26
C ASN A 76 20.51 -11.47 0.20
N ALA A 77 21.18 -11.89 1.27
CA ALA A 77 22.65 -11.91 1.29
C ALA A 77 23.23 -12.84 0.21
N PRO A 78 24.38 -12.49 -0.39
CA PRO A 78 25.24 -11.33 -0.12
C PRO A 78 24.82 -10.06 -0.89
N THR A 79 23.86 -10.13 -1.81
CA THR A 79 23.47 -9.01 -2.68
C THR A 79 22.81 -7.88 -1.88
N GLY A 80 21.96 -8.22 -0.92
CA GLY A 80 21.18 -7.27 -0.14
C GLY A 80 19.94 -6.77 -0.88
N VAL A 81 19.28 -5.78 -0.30
CA VAL A 81 18.06 -5.16 -0.81
C VAL A 81 18.14 -3.63 -0.76
N ASN A 82 17.68 -2.98 -1.81
CA ASN A 82 17.45 -1.54 -1.83
C ASN A 82 16.00 -1.27 -1.43
N LEU A 83 15.81 -0.71 -0.24
CA LEU A 83 14.48 -0.51 0.34
C LEU A 83 13.70 0.57 -0.41
N MET A 84 14.39 1.47 -1.10
CA MET A 84 13.73 2.54 -1.87
C MET A 84 13.06 2.07 -3.16
N TRP A 85 13.30 0.83 -3.61
CA TRP A 85 12.53 0.18 -4.68
C TRP A 85 11.42 -0.72 -4.14
N ASN A 86 11.18 -0.66 -2.84
CA ASN A 86 10.19 -1.47 -2.14
C ASN A 86 9.11 -0.60 -1.50
N THR A 87 7.99 -1.20 -1.14
CA THR A 87 6.95 -0.54 -0.33
C THR A 87 7.38 -0.46 1.14
N SER A 88 8.58 0.05 1.38
CA SER A 88 9.29 -0.01 2.66
C SER A 88 8.71 0.88 3.76
N ILE A 89 7.70 1.71 3.41
CA ILE A 89 7.04 2.62 4.36
C ILE A 89 8.04 3.38 5.25
N ILE A 90 9.13 3.83 4.65
CA ILE A 90 10.30 4.38 5.35
C ILE A 90 9.93 5.52 6.32
N LEU A 91 8.94 6.34 5.96
CA LEU A 91 8.42 7.39 6.84
C LEU A 91 7.90 6.80 8.16
N LEU A 92 7.15 5.70 8.09
CA LEU A 92 6.61 5.04 9.29
C LEU A 92 7.71 4.39 10.12
N GLY A 93 8.78 3.91 9.49
CA GLY A 93 9.95 3.41 10.20
C GLY A 93 10.53 4.46 11.14
N PHE A 94 10.65 5.71 10.70
CA PHE A 94 11.11 6.83 11.53
C PHE A 94 10.05 7.27 12.56
N VAL A 95 8.80 7.46 12.14
CA VAL A 95 7.74 7.98 13.00
C VAL A 95 7.34 6.97 14.07
N ALA A 96 7.24 5.70 13.73
CA ALA A 96 6.85 4.64 14.65
C ALA A 96 8.04 4.04 15.44
N PHE A 97 9.26 4.54 15.27
CA PHE A 97 10.46 4.07 15.98
C PHE A 97 10.23 3.83 17.48
N PRO A 98 9.69 4.80 18.27
CA PRO A 98 9.48 4.58 19.70
C PRO A 98 8.39 3.53 19.99
N ILE A 99 7.42 3.37 19.10
CA ILE A 99 6.33 2.40 19.25
C ILE A 99 6.89 0.99 18.97
N VAL A 100 7.71 0.84 17.93
CA VAL A 100 8.38 -0.44 17.61
C VAL A 100 9.25 -0.89 18.79
N ALA A 101 10.00 0.04 19.41
CA ALA A 101 10.80 -0.25 20.59
C ALA A 101 9.95 -0.71 21.79
N ALA A 102 8.75 -0.14 21.97
CA ALA A 102 7.90 -0.42 23.13
C ALA A 102 7.07 -1.71 23.00
N ILE A 103 6.49 -1.99 21.82
CA ILE A 103 5.50 -3.07 21.64
C ILE A 103 5.85 -4.05 20.51
N GLY A 104 6.99 -3.86 19.85
CA GLY A 104 7.49 -4.68 18.75
C GLY A 104 6.84 -4.37 17.39
N PRO A 105 7.48 -4.80 16.30
CA PRO A 105 7.10 -4.40 14.93
C PRO A 105 5.77 -5.01 14.47
N PHE A 106 5.45 -6.26 14.79
CA PHE A 106 4.19 -6.91 14.38
C PHE A 106 2.95 -6.20 14.96
N THR A 107 2.97 -5.94 16.26
CA THR A 107 1.87 -5.22 16.93
C THR A 107 1.75 -3.80 16.40
N THR A 108 2.89 -3.12 16.16
CA THR A 108 2.93 -1.77 15.59
C THR A 108 2.31 -1.74 14.20
N VAL A 109 2.69 -2.64 13.31
CA VAL A 109 2.12 -2.75 11.95
C VAL A 109 0.61 -3.00 12.02
N GLY A 110 0.16 -3.91 12.87
CA GLY A 110 -1.27 -4.19 13.03
C GLY A 110 -2.08 -2.98 13.51
N ILE A 111 -1.56 -2.20 14.46
CA ILE A 111 -2.17 -0.94 14.91
C ILE A 111 -2.23 0.08 13.75
N LEU A 112 -1.15 0.22 12.98
CA LEU A 112 -1.12 1.13 11.83
C LEU A 112 -2.15 0.73 10.77
N PHE A 113 -2.33 -0.58 10.50
CA PHE A 113 -3.40 -1.07 9.64
C PHE A 113 -4.78 -0.68 10.15
N ALA A 114 -5.06 -0.91 11.44
CA ALA A 114 -6.35 -0.60 12.04
C ALA A 114 -6.65 0.92 12.03
N LEU A 115 -5.63 1.77 12.19
CA LEU A 115 -5.77 3.21 12.16
C LEU A 115 -5.87 3.81 10.74
N ALA A 116 -5.35 3.14 9.71
CA ALA A 116 -5.23 3.70 8.37
C ALA A 116 -6.57 4.17 7.75
N PRO A 117 -7.66 3.37 7.72
CA PRO A 117 -8.95 3.82 7.19
C PRO A 117 -9.56 4.94 8.04
N PHE A 118 -9.41 4.90 9.37
CA PHE A 118 -9.86 5.95 10.27
C PHE A 118 -9.18 7.30 9.97
N LEU A 119 -7.85 7.30 9.87
CA LEU A 119 -7.07 8.52 9.58
C LEU A 119 -7.41 9.09 8.20
N SER A 120 -7.55 8.21 7.20
CA SER A 120 -7.87 8.60 5.83
C SER A 120 -9.28 9.18 5.72
N ALA A 121 -10.30 8.53 6.32
CA ALA A 121 -11.67 9.04 6.37
C ALA A 121 -11.76 10.36 7.17
N THR A 122 -11.06 10.44 8.30
CA THR A 122 -11.05 11.64 9.14
C THR A 122 -10.43 12.84 8.40
N SER A 123 -9.33 12.62 7.70
CA SER A 123 -8.71 13.63 6.84
C SER A 123 -9.70 14.11 5.76
N ALA A 124 -10.35 13.18 5.05
CA ALA A 124 -11.36 13.50 4.04
C ALA A 124 -12.53 14.32 4.64
N TYR A 125 -13.03 13.92 5.80
CA TYR A 125 -14.10 14.63 6.48
C TYR A 125 -13.77 16.09 6.75
N PHE A 126 -12.61 16.36 7.36
CA PHE A 126 -12.24 17.73 7.68
C PHE A 126 -11.95 18.56 6.43
N VAL A 127 -11.36 17.96 5.40
CA VAL A 127 -11.12 18.64 4.12
C VAL A 127 -12.44 18.96 3.41
N PHE A 128 -13.32 17.99 3.25
CA PHE A 128 -14.61 18.19 2.61
C PHE A 128 -15.43 19.25 3.35
N ARG A 129 -15.51 19.16 4.69
CA ARG A 129 -16.19 20.14 5.51
C ARG A 129 -15.56 21.53 5.40
N ARG A 130 -14.22 21.62 5.30
CA ARG A 130 -13.52 22.89 5.11
C ARG A 130 -13.89 23.58 3.80
N ILE A 131 -14.06 22.79 2.74
CA ILE A 131 -14.37 23.32 1.39
C ILE A 131 -15.87 23.60 1.26
N THR A 132 -16.74 22.71 1.74
CA THR A 132 -18.19 22.74 1.45
C THR A 132 -19.04 23.34 2.57
N GLY A 133 -18.53 23.38 3.80
CA GLY A 133 -19.25 23.83 5.00
C GLY A 133 -20.25 22.82 5.57
N GLY A 134 -20.64 21.79 4.81
CA GLY A 134 -21.64 20.78 5.20
C GLY A 134 -21.08 19.68 6.11
N VAL A 135 -21.81 19.25 7.14
CA VAL A 135 -21.40 18.15 8.04
C VAL A 135 -21.82 16.80 7.51
N ILE A 136 -23.10 16.65 7.17
CA ILE A 136 -23.71 15.34 6.79
C ILE A 136 -23.08 14.83 5.50
N GLY A 137 -23.04 15.64 4.45
CA GLY A 137 -22.43 15.28 3.18
C GLY A 137 -20.94 14.97 3.30
N SER A 138 -20.21 15.76 4.10
CA SER A 138 -18.79 15.51 4.35
C SER A 138 -18.54 14.21 5.11
N ALA A 139 -19.38 13.88 6.08
CA ALA A 139 -19.28 12.62 6.82
C ALA A 139 -19.56 11.42 5.93
N LEU A 140 -20.63 11.48 5.12
CA LEU A 140 -21.01 10.40 4.20
C LEU A 140 -19.96 10.20 3.10
N GLY A 141 -19.51 11.31 2.47
CA GLY A 141 -18.46 11.26 1.44
C GLY A 141 -17.11 10.76 1.97
N ALA A 142 -16.74 11.15 3.18
CA ALA A 142 -15.53 10.67 3.85
C ALA A 142 -15.61 9.18 4.23
N ALA A 143 -16.79 8.72 4.69
CA ALA A 143 -17.03 7.31 4.94
C ALA A 143 -16.87 6.49 3.65
N LEU A 144 -17.46 6.95 2.53
CA LEU A 144 -17.27 6.30 1.24
C LEU A 144 -15.79 6.25 0.84
N PHE A 145 -15.03 7.31 1.00
CA PHE A 145 -13.61 7.32 0.68
C PHE A 145 -12.83 6.32 1.53
N GLY A 146 -12.86 6.44 2.86
CA GLY A 146 -12.01 5.65 3.76
C GLY A 146 -12.44 4.17 3.92
N PHE A 147 -13.65 3.80 3.47
CA PHE A 147 -14.18 2.43 3.51
C PHE A 147 -14.64 1.96 2.13
N SER A 148 -14.11 2.57 1.05
CA SER A 148 -14.37 2.18 -0.34
C SER A 148 -13.89 0.75 -0.64
N PRO A 149 -14.33 0.15 -1.75
CA PRO A 149 -13.80 -1.12 -2.22
C PRO A 149 -12.27 -1.13 -2.35
N PHE A 150 -11.64 0.02 -2.63
CA PHE A 150 -10.19 0.15 -2.62
C PHE A 150 -9.58 -0.17 -1.25
N PHE A 151 -10.06 0.47 -0.18
CA PHE A 151 -9.56 0.20 1.17
C PHE A 151 -9.81 -1.24 1.61
N ILE A 152 -10.95 -1.79 1.18
CA ILE A 152 -11.33 -3.17 1.49
C ILE A 152 -10.42 -4.17 0.74
N GLY A 153 -10.11 -3.92 -0.52
CA GLY A 153 -9.21 -4.78 -1.30
C GLY A 153 -7.77 -4.75 -0.80
N HIS A 154 -7.35 -3.58 -0.36
CA HIS A 154 -5.98 -3.35 0.10
C HIS A 154 -5.82 -3.39 1.62
N TRP A 155 -6.75 -4.03 2.35
CA TRP A 155 -6.72 -4.10 3.82
C TRP A 155 -5.41 -4.64 4.42
N GLY A 156 -4.61 -5.35 3.63
CA GLY A 156 -3.28 -5.87 3.97
C GLY A 156 -2.11 -5.09 3.32
N HIS A 157 -2.37 -3.93 2.64
CA HIS A 157 -1.34 -3.12 1.98
C HIS A 157 -1.27 -1.73 2.63
N LEU A 158 -0.49 -1.61 3.70
CA LEU A 158 -0.42 -0.42 4.56
C LEU A 158 -0.07 0.86 3.78
N ASN A 159 0.88 0.78 2.86
CA ASN A 159 1.30 1.91 2.02
C ASN A 159 0.19 2.46 1.11
N LEU A 160 -0.86 1.68 0.84
CA LEU A 160 -1.97 2.10 -0.01
C LEU A 160 -3.16 2.63 0.79
N ILE A 161 -3.46 2.04 1.96
CA ILE A 161 -4.63 2.44 2.75
C ILE A 161 -4.33 3.57 3.75
N LEU A 162 -3.07 3.81 4.11
CA LEU A 162 -2.72 4.98 4.90
C LEU A 162 -2.60 6.21 3.99
N ALA A 163 -3.72 6.74 3.56
CA ALA A 163 -3.83 7.78 2.54
C ALA A 163 -4.43 9.12 3.03
N PRO A 164 -4.16 9.60 4.27
CA PRO A 164 -4.70 10.87 4.76
C PRO A 164 -4.15 12.09 3.99
N ALA A 165 -3.01 11.95 3.31
CA ALA A 165 -2.43 13.03 2.51
C ALA A 165 -3.24 13.33 1.24
N LEU A 166 -3.98 12.38 0.66
CA LEU A 166 -4.75 12.60 -0.57
C LEU A 166 -5.84 13.67 -0.42
N PRO A 167 -6.72 13.60 0.60
CA PRO A 167 -7.66 14.69 0.86
C PRO A 167 -6.96 16.02 1.16
N LEU A 168 -5.83 16.02 1.87
CA LEU A 168 -5.05 17.23 2.13
C LEU A 168 -4.45 17.81 0.85
N LEU A 169 -3.98 16.98 -0.08
CA LEU A 169 -3.56 17.41 -1.42
C LEU A 169 -4.73 18.04 -2.18
N LEU A 170 -5.95 17.47 -2.11
CA LEU A 170 -7.15 18.09 -2.68
C LEU A 170 -7.37 19.50 -2.11
N LEU A 171 -7.23 19.69 -0.79
CA LEU A 171 -7.37 21.02 -0.16
C LEU A 171 -6.30 22.00 -0.64
N VAL A 172 -5.05 21.56 -0.75
CA VAL A 172 -3.95 22.40 -1.25
C VAL A 172 -4.17 22.73 -2.73
N CYS A 173 -4.58 21.77 -3.56
CA CYS A 173 -4.91 21.99 -4.96
C CYS A 173 -6.12 22.93 -5.12
N HIS A 174 -7.14 22.81 -4.26
CA HIS A 174 -8.26 23.74 -4.23
C HIS A 174 -7.79 25.16 -3.91
N ASN A 175 -6.88 25.34 -2.94
CA ASN A 175 -6.29 26.65 -2.69
C ASN A 175 -5.43 27.12 -3.87
N LEU A 176 -4.63 26.25 -4.46
CA LEU A 176 -3.71 26.56 -5.55
C LEU A 176 -4.43 27.04 -6.82
N PHE A 177 -5.50 26.37 -7.22
CA PHE A 177 -6.15 26.59 -8.50
C PHE A 177 -7.48 27.35 -8.41
N VAL A 178 -8.16 27.32 -7.25
CA VAL A 178 -9.53 27.86 -7.11
C VAL A 178 -9.59 29.11 -6.24
N THR A 179 -9.13 29.07 -4.98
CA THR A 179 -9.37 30.18 -4.04
C THR A 179 -8.21 31.15 -3.91
N GLN A 180 -6.97 30.67 -3.92
CA GLN A 180 -5.74 31.46 -3.76
C GLN A 180 -5.76 32.38 -2.51
N THR A 181 -6.32 31.89 -1.40
CA THR A 181 -6.43 32.65 -0.14
C THR A 181 -5.14 32.67 0.66
N ARG A 182 -4.23 31.73 0.40
CA ARG A 182 -2.88 31.68 0.98
C ARG A 182 -1.85 32.22 -0.02
N SER A 183 -0.70 32.67 0.49
CA SER A 183 0.40 33.07 -0.39
C SER A 183 0.92 31.87 -1.22
N PRO A 184 1.53 32.12 -2.40
CA PRO A 184 2.11 31.06 -3.22
C PRO A 184 3.22 30.30 -2.46
N ILE A 185 3.97 30.98 -1.57
CA ILE A 185 5.01 30.35 -0.75
C ILE A 185 4.40 29.37 0.24
N GLN A 186 3.38 29.77 1.00
CA GLN A 186 2.71 28.90 1.97
C GLN A 186 2.06 27.69 1.28
N THR A 187 1.42 27.92 0.12
CA THR A 187 0.77 26.87 -0.66
C THR A 187 1.81 25.90 -1.23
N GLY A 188 2.93 26.42 -1.74
CA GLY A 188 4.02 25.63 -2.28
C GLY A 188 4.71 24.78 -1.21
N ILE A 189 5.02 25.36 -0.04
CA ILE A 189 5.60 24.60 1.08
C ILE A 189 4.65 23.48 1.51
N ALA A 190 3.36 23.76 1.69
CA ALA A 190 2.38 22.73 2.06
C ALA A 190 2.27 21.62 1.01
N LEU A 191 2.28 21.97 -0.28
CA LEU A 191 2.28 21.02 -1.38
C LEU A 191 3.53 20.13 -1.33
N GLY A 192 4.71 20.73 -1.24
CA GLY A 192 5.98 20.01 -1.26
C GLY A 192 6.16 19.09 -0.05
N LEU A 193 5.74 19.53 1.14
CA LEU A 193 5.74 18.68 2.34
C LEU A 193 4.80 17.47 2.16
N LEU A 194 3.55 17.69 1.71
CA LEU A 194 2.60 16.60 1.52
C LEU A 194 3.06 15.60 0.45
N VAL A 195 3.59 16.09 -0.67
CA VAL A 195 4.12 15.23 -1.74
C VAL A 195 5.34 14.46 -1.25
N GLY A 196 6.29 15.11 -0.59
CA GLY A 196 7.50 14.46 -0.08
C GLY A 196 7.22 13.43 1.01
N LEU A 197 6.33 13.74 1.98
CA LEU A 197 5.93 12.79 3.01
C LEU A 197 5.14 11.61 2.42
N GLN A 198 4.25 11.87 1.46
CA GLN A 198 3.52 10.81 0.77
C GLN A 198 4.46 9.93 -0.07
N PHE A 199 5.48 10.50 -0.70
CA PHE A 199 6.51 9.76 -1.42
C PHE A 199 7.24 8.77 -0.49
N LEU A 200 7.63 9.21 0.71
CA LEU A 200 8.30 8.36 1.70
C LEU A 200 7.37 7.29 2.31
N LEU A 201 6.06 7.38 2.10
CA LEU A 201 5.07 6.40 2.50
C LEU A 201 4.66 5.49 1.34
N SER A 202 4.40 6.08 0.17
CA SER A 202 3.97 5.39 -1.04
C SER A 202 4.21 6.27 -2.27
N GLU A 203 5.25 5.97 -3.03
CA GLU A 203 5.57 6.64 -4.29
C GLU A 203 4.43 6.50 -5.30
N GLU A 204 3.82 5.32 -5.36
CA GLU A 204 2.74 5.02 -6.29
C GLU A 204 1.54 5.94 -6.09
N LEU A 205 1.14 6.24 -4.85
CA LEU A 205 0.03 7.17 -4.61
C LEU A 205 0.36 8.60 -5.05
N VAL A 206 1.63 9.01 -5.02
CA VAL A 206 2.05 10.30 -5.59
C VAL A 206 1.89 10.28 -7.11
N VAL A 207 2.37 9.23 -7.77
CA VAL A 207 2.26 9.06 -9.24
C VAL A 207 0.80 9.07 -9.68
N LEU A 208 -0.06 8.28 -9.04
CA LEU A 208 -1.50 8.23 -9.33
C LEU A 208 -2.17 9.60 -9.12
N SER A 209 -1.81 10.31 -8.04
CA SER A 209 -2.35 11.64 -7.73
C SER A 209 -1.96 12.67 -8.80
N ILE A 210 -0.70 12.67 -9.24
CA ILE A 210 -0.24 13.57 -10.32
C ILE A 210 -0.94 13.23 -11.64
N ALA A 211 -0.98 11.96 -12.03
CA ALA A 211 -1.62 11.53 -13.26
C ALA A 211 -3.12 11.86 -13.29
N ALA A 212 -3.83 11.73 -12.16
CA ALA A 212 -5.23 12.16 -12.05
C ALA A 212 -5.40 13.69 -12.06
N ALA A 213 -4.48 14.43 -11.43
CA ALA A 213 -4.57 15.89 -11.35
C ALA A 213 -4.45 16.55 -12.73
N ILE A 214 -3.70 15.98 -13.67
CA ILE A 214 -3.49 16.55 -15.02
C ILE A 214 -4.85 16.79 -15.73
N PRO A 215 -5.68 15.77 -16.02
CA PRO A 215 -6.97 15.99 -16.67
C PRO A 215 -7.91 16.87 -15.84
N MET A 216 -7.89 16.75 -14.51
CA MET A 216 -8.73 17.57 -13.62
C MET A 216 -8.41 19.06 -13.74
N VAL A 217 -7.12 19.43 -13.76
CA VAL A 217 -6.67 20.82 -13.92
C VAL A 217 -6.93 21.32 -15.34
N VAL A 218 -6.73 20.48 -16.36
CA VAL A 218 -7.05 20.83 -17.77
C VAL A 218 -8.53 21.16 -17.91
N PHE A 219 -9.45 20.33 -17.38
CA PHE A 219 -10.89 20.61 -17.45
C PHE A 219 -11.27 21.85 -16.62
N LEU A 220 -10.65 22.04 -15.45
CA LEU A 220 -10.88 23.25 -14.65
C LEU A 220 -10.49 24.52 -15.43
N ALA A 221 -9.34 24.49 -16.10
CA ALA A 221 -8.85 25.59 -16.92
C ALA A 221 -9.74 25.82 -18.14
N ALA A 222 -10.14 24.77 -18.84
CA ALA A 222 -11.02 24.86 -20.02
C ALA A 222 -12.40 25.44 -19.67
N LEU A 223 -12.95 25.09 -18.52
CA LEU A 223 -14.23 25.63 -18.06
C LEU A 223 -14.14 27.09 -17.55
N ASN A 224 -12.93 27.56 -17.21
CA ASN A 224 -12.70 28.88 -16.62
C ASN A 224 -11.49 29.61 -17.25
N PRO A 225 -11.44 29.83 -18.59
CA PRO A 225 -10.23 30.33 -19.27
C PRO A 225 -9.82 31.73 -18.82
N HIS A 226 -10.78 32.59 -18.49
CA HIS A 226 -10.51 33.96 -18.00
C HIS A 226 -9.85 33.95 -16.61
N ALA A 227 -10.18 32.99 -15.76
CA ALA A 227 -9.58 32.87 -14.44
C ALA A 227 -8.14 32.38 -14.49
N VAL A 228 -7.74 31.62 -15.53
CA VAL A 228 -6.38 31.07 -15.69
C VAL A 228 -5.33 32.18 -15.72
N ARG A 229 -5.53 33.21 -16.52
CA ARG A 229 -4.57 34.32 -16.68
C ARG A 229 -4.24 34.99 -15.34
N GLY A 230 -5.25 35.23 -14.49
CA GLY A 230 -5.04 35.84 -13.17
C GLY A 230 -4.39 34.91 -12.13
N ARG A 231 -4.47 33.62 -12.34
CA ARG A 231 -4.05 32.61 -11.35
C ARG A 231 -2.74 31.89 -11.69
N ILE A 232 -2.31 31.93 -12.96
CA ILE A 232 -1.18 31.14 -13.45
C ILE A 232 0.13 31.50 -12.76
N ARG A 233 0.40 32.77 -12.48
CA ARG A 233 1.63 33.22 -11.81
C ARG A 233 1.71 32.66 -10.39
N HIS A 234 0.62 32.76 -9.64
CA HIS A 234 0.53 32.20 -8.29
C HIS A 234 0.72 30.68 -8.33
N ALA A 235 0.02 29.99 -9.22
CA ALA A 235 0.10 28.55 -9.35
C ALA A 235 1.51 28.09 -9.74
N ALA A 236 2.14 28.72 -10.73
CA ALA A 236 3.49 28.40 -11.18
C ALA A 236 4.53 28.60 -10.05
N THR A 237 4.44 29.73 -9.32
CA THR A 237 5.34 29.99 -8.18
C THR A 237 5.15 28.94 -7.08
N ALA A 238 3.91 28.63 -6.72
CA ALA A 238 3.63 27.63 -5.69
C ALA A 238 4.05 26.21 -6.13
N LEU A 239 3.85 25.82 -7.38
CA LEU A 239 4.33 24.55 -7.92
C LEU A 239 5.86 24.47 -7.92
N GLY A 240 6.55 25.54 -8.31
CA GLY A 240 8.03 25.59 -8.26
C GLY A 240 8.57 25.44 -6.85
N ILE A 241 7.99 26.15 -5.87
CA ILE A 241 8.37 26.02 -4.46
C ILE A 241 8.03 24.62 -3.93
N GLY A 242 6.86 24.09 -4.29
CA GLY A 242 6.43 22.74 -3.91
C GLY A 242 7.38 21.67 -4.43
N ALA A 243 7.78 21.77 -5.70
CA ALA A 243 8.75 20.88 -6.30
C ALA A 243 10.12 20.96 -5.58
N LEU A 244 10.60 22.16 -5.29
CA LEU A 244 11.86 22.36 -4.56
C LEU A 244 11.81 21.71 -3.16
N VAL A 245 10.75 21.97 -2.40
CA VAL A 245 10.58 21.39 -1.04
C VAL A 245 10.49 19.86 -1.10
N ALA A 246 9.72 19.31 -2.04
CA ALA A 246 9.61 17.86 -2.22
C ALA A 246 10.97 17.24 -2.58
N VAL A 247 11.70 17.82 -3.53
CA VAL A 247 13.04 17.34 -3.93
C VAL A 247 14.02 17.42 -2.76
N VAL A 248 14.05 18.50 -2.01
CA VAL A 248 14.95 18.64 -0.83
C VAL A 248 14.62 17.54 0.19
N LEU A 249 13.34 17.32 0.49
CA LEU A 249 12.90 16.32 1.47
C LEU A 249 13.22 14.89 1.03
N THR A 250 13.12 14.60 -0.26
CA THR A 250 13.31 13.25 -0.81
C THR A 250 14.69 13.03 -1.44
N SER A 251 15.57 14.03 -1.47
CA SER A 251 16.88 13.99 -2.15
C SER A 251 17.74 12.80 -1.70
N VAL A 252 17.86 12.57 -0.40
CA VAL A 252 18.65 11.46 0.13
C VAL A 252 18.02 10.10 -0.21
N PRO A 253 16.75 9.81 0.11
CA PRO A 253 16.10 8.57 -0.32
C PRO A 253 16.17 8.33 -1.84
N LEU A 254 15.90 9.35 -2.66
CA LEU A 254 16.00 9.27 -4.12
C LEU A 254 17.42 8.96 -4.60
N SER A 255 18.46 9.50 -3.96
CA SER A 255 19.83 9.18 -4.33
C SER A 255 20.14 7.69 -4.13
N TYR A 256 19.64 7.09 -3.05
CA TYR A 256 19.76 5.64 -2.83
C TYR A 256 18.90 4.84 -3.82
N GLN A 257 17.71 5.30 -4.15
CA GLN A 257 16.85 4.65 -5.14
C GLN A 257 17.52 4.59 -6.50
N LEU A 258 18.04 5.72 -6.99
CA LEU A 258 18.55 5.84 -8.36
C LEU A 258 20.00 5.37 -8.51
N PHE A 259 20.84 5.56 -7.49
CA PHE A 259 22.30 5.36 -7.58
C PHE A 259 22.83 4.41 -6.49
N GLY A 260 22.01 4.01 -5.53
CA GLY A 260 22.42 3.13 -4.43
C GLY A 260 22.64 1.69 -4.88
N ARG A 261 23.23 0.88 -3.99
CA ARG A 261 23.38 -0.57 -4.21
C ARG A 261 22.01 -1.20 -4.49
N GLY A 262 21.89 -2.03 -5.52
CA GLY A 262 20.64 -2.66 -5.92
C GLY A 262 19.64 -1.72 -6.61
N ALA A 263 20.08 -0.53 -7.08
CA ALA A 263 19.26 0.35 -7.90
C ALA A 263 18.80 -0.34 -9.19
N LEU A 264 17.51 -0.17 -9.52
CA LEU A 264 16.90 -0.75 -10.73
C LEU A 264 17.01 0.24 -11.89
N THR A 265 17.47 -0.23 -13.04
CA THR A 265 17.60 0.60 -14.25
C THR A 265 16.26 0.79 -14.97
N ASN A 266 15.39 -0.22 -14.93
CA ASN A 266 14.11 -0.24 -15.65
C ASN A 266 12.89 -0.16 -14.71
N GLY A 267 13.10 0.19 -13.43
CA GLY A 267 12.04 0.19 -12.44
C GLY A 267 11.54 -1.20 -12.07
N VAL A 268 10.42 -1.26 -11.36
CA VAL A 268 9.78 -2.52 -10.99
C VAL A 268 8.95 -3.01 -12.17
N THR A 269 9.35 -4.15 -12.72
CA THR A 269 8.59 -4.82 -13.79
C THR A 269 7.51 -5.69 -13.17
N SER A 270 6.25 -5.32 -13.34
CA SER A 270 5.10 -6.11 -12.93
C SER A 270 4.05 -6.13 -14.04
N SER A 271 3.20 -7.17 -14.06
CA SER A 271 2.02 -7.15 -14.91
C SER A 271 1.07 -6.04 -14.42
N GLN A 272 0.63 -5.18 -15.34
CA GLN A 272 -0.28 -4.09 -15.01
C GLN A 272 -1.65 -4.62 -14.61
N SER A 273 -2.05 -4.46 -13.34
CA SER A 273 -3.43 -4.64 -12.92
C SER A 273 -4.28 -3.46 -13.38
N LYS A 274 -5.36 -3.78 -14.11
CA LYS A 274 -6.27 -2.79 -14.68
C LYS A 274 -7.72 -3.18 -14.42
N ALA A 275 -8.61 -2.20 -14.42
CA ALA A 275 -10.03 -2.44 -14.27
C ALA A 275 -10.61 -3.03 -15.57
N ASP A 276 -11.48 -4.03 -15.44
CA ASP A 276 -12.42 -4.40 -16.50
C ASP A 276 -13.62 -3.43 -16.44
N ILE A 277 -14.14 -2.99 -17.57
CA ILE A 277 -15.28 -2.06 -17.58
C ILE A 277 -16.48 -2.66 -16.86
N ALA A 278 -16.72 -3.97 -16.98
CA ALA A 278 -17.79 -4.65 -16.27
C ALA A 278 -17.56 -4.66 -14.74
N SER A 279 -16.33 -4.53 -14.27
CA SER A 279 -16.01 -4.49 -12.83
C SER A 279 -16.59 -3.26 -12.12
N LEU A 280 -16.90 -2.18 -12.85
CA LEU A 280 -17.57 -1.01 -12.28
C LEU A 280 -18.96 -1.34 -11.73
N VAL A 281 -19.65 -2.34 -12.31
CA VAL A 281 -21.04 -2.67 -12.01
C VAL A 281 -21.23 -4.12 -11.52
N ARG A 282 -20.22 -4.97 -11.65
CA ARG A 282 -20.21 -6.34 -11.12
C ARG A 282 -19.43 -6.40 -9.81
N PRO A 283 -20.09 -6.81 -8.70
CA PRO A 283 -19.42 -6.93 -7.41
C PRO A 283 -18.28 -7.95 -7.48
N SER A 284 -17.16 -7.62 -6.82
CA SER A 284 -16.03 -8.54 -6.65
C SER A 284 -16.22 -9.41 -5.40
N LEU A 285 -15.26 -10.31 -5.16
CA LEU A 285 -15.24 -11.14 -3.94
C LEU A 285 -15.11 -10.32 -2.65
N LEU A 286 -14.81 -9.04 -2.76
CA LEU A 286 -14.69 -8.10 -1.64
C LEU A 286 -16.05 -7.67 -1.10
N GLN A 287 -17.13 -7.78 -1.90
CA GLN A 287 -18.49 -7.40 -1.55
C GLN A 287 -19.30 -8.60 -1.05
N ARG A 288 -20.04 -8.38 0.03
CA ARG A 288 -20.88 -9.43 0.67
C ARG A 288 -22.01 -9.92 -0.23
N LEU A 289 -22.53 -9.05 -1.09
CA LEU A 289 -23.65 -9.34 -1.98
C LEU A 289 -23.22 -9.96 -3.32
N ALA A 290 -21.94 -10.30 -3.52
CA ALA A 290 -21.46 -10.94 -4.74
C ALA A 290 -22.08 -12.33 -4.92
N SER A 291 -22.79 -12.53 -6.03
CA SER A 291 -23.39 -13.80 -6.42
C SER A 291 -22.36 -14.81 -6.96
N LEU A 292 -22.75 -16.07 -7.12
CA LEU A 292 -21.92 -17.08 -7.78
C LEU A 292 -21.60 -16.70 -9.25
N ALA A 293 -22.53 -16.03 -9.94
CA ALA A 293 -22.31 -15.55 -11.30
C ALA A 293 -21.24 -14.43 -11.33
N ASP A 294 -21.28 -13.52 -10.36
CA ASP A 294 -20.26 -12.47 -10.23
C ASP A 294 -18.89 -13.07 -9.92
N ARG A 295 -18.82 -14.07 -9.03
CA ARG A 295 -17.58 -14.78 -8.70
C ARG A 295 -16.95 -15.42 -9.94
N ARG A 296 -17.76 -16.06 -10.80
CA ARG A 296 -17.29 -16.65 -12.07
C ARG A 296 -16.81 -15.59 -13.06
N ALA A 297 -17.53 -14.48 -13.19
CA ALA A 297 -17.15 -13.38 -14.06
C ALA A 297 -15.81 -12.76 -13.63
N ASN A 298 -15.58 -12.61 -12.33
CA ASN A 298 -14.34 -12.07 -11.78
C ASN A 298 -13.08 -12.91 -12.12
N LEU A 299 -13.22 -14.21 -12.42
CA LEU A 299 -12.10 -15.05 -12.87
C LEU A 299 -11.54 -14.64 -14.24
N HIS A 300 -12.31 -13.91 -15.03
CA HIS A 300 -11.90 -13.41 -16.35
C HIS A 300 -11.38 -11.98 -16.32
N PHE A 301 -11.48 -11.29 -15.18
CA PHE A 301 -11.00 -9.91 -15.04
C PHE A 301 -9.47 -9.86 -14.93
N PRO A 302 -8.84 -8.82 -15.49
CA PRO A 302 -7.38 -8.72 -15.52
C PRO A 302 -6.75 -8.42 -14.15
N ALA A 303 -7.54 -7.87 -13.21
CA ALA A 303 -7.10 -7.62 -11.85
C ALA A 303 -7.31 -8.86 -10.97
N ASN A 304 -6.35 -9.16 -10.10
CA ASN A 304 -6.52 -10.21 -9.09
C ASN A 304 -7.58 -9.84 -8.04
N GLY A 305 -7.93 -10.77 -7.14
CA GLY A 305 -9.00 -10.57 -6.17
C GLY A 305 -8.81 -9.37 -5.24
N ALA A 306 -7.56 -9.02 -4.86
CA ALA A 306 -7.26 -7.87 -4.02
C ALA A 306 -7.30 -6.55 -4.80
N GLU A 307 -6.86 -6.58 -6.06
CA GLU A 307 -6.80 -5.42 -6.94
C GLU A 307 -8.15 -5.12 -7.64
N ASN A 308 -9.14 -6.02 -7.61
CA ASN A 308 -10.44 -5.78 -8.26
C ASN A 308 -11.31 -4.82 -7.41
N THR A 309 -10.92 -3.56 -7.36
CA THR A 309 -11.44 -2.52 -6.45
C THR A 309 -12.24 -1.42 -7.16
N ALA A 310 -12.47 -1.54 -8.47
CA ALA A 310 -13.15 -0.51 -9.25
C ALA A 310 -14.69 -0.51 -9.09
N PHE A 311 -15.27 -1.46 -8.34
CA PHE A 311 -16.71 -1.62 -8.18
C PHE A 311 -17.37 -0.40 -7.54
N LEU A 312 -18.39 0.14 -8.23
CA LEU A 312 -19.25 1.23 -7.76
C LEU A 312 -20.71 0.78 -7.62
N GLY A 313 -21.15 -0.14 -8.49
CA GLY A 313 -22.54 -0.59 -8.57
C GLY A 313 -23.47 0.42 -9.25
N TRP A 314 -24.49 -0.10 -9.96
CA TRP A 314 -25.45 0.74 -10.65
C TRP A 314 -26.14 1.79 -9.76
N PRO A 315 -26.58 1.46 -8.51
CA PRO A 315 -27.28 2.44 -7.68
C PRO A 315 -26.43 3.67 -7.38
N LEU A 316 -25.15 3.49 -7.04
CA LEU A 316 -24.26 4.61 -6.74
C LEU A 316 -23.91 5.42 -8.01
N ILE A 317 -23.67 4.74 -9.14
CA ILE A 317 -23.40 5.40 -10.42
C ILE A 317 -24.59 6.29 -10.81
N ILE A 318 -25.82 5.75 -10.77
CA ILE A 318 -27.04 6.50 -11.08
C ILE A 318 -27.20 7.67 -10.12
N ALA A 319 -27.02 7.45 -8.83
CA ALA A 319 -27.10 8.53 -7.83
C ALA A 319 -26.09 9.66 -8.12
N CYS A 320 -24.82 9.33 -8.44
CA CYS A 320 -23.82 10.32 -8.81
C CYS A 320 -24.18 11.10 -10.07
N LEU A 321 -24.72 10.41 -11.09
CA LEU A 321 -25.16 11.06 -12.32
C LEU A 321 -26.37 11.99 -12.08
N LEU A 322 -27.31 11.60 -11.22
CA LEU A 322 -28.44 12.44 -10.82
C LEU A 322 -27.99 13.68 -10.05
N LEU A 323 -27.08 13.54 -9.09
CA LEU A 323 -26.50 14.66 -8.36
C LEU A 323 -25.76 15.63 -9.30
N CYS A 324 -24.95 15.06 -10.19
CA CYS A 324 -24.21 15.82 -11.18
C CYS A 324 -25.16 16.55 -12.15
N GLY A 325 -26.18 15.87 -12.66
CA GLY A 325 -27.22 16.46 -13.52
C GLY A 325 -27.97 17.59 -12.82
N TRP A 326 -28.31 17.39 -11.53
CA TRP A 326 -28.93 18.44 -10.71
C TRP A 326 -28.05 19.69 -10.62
N LEU A 327 -26.75 19.54 -10.33
CA LEU A 327 -25.79 20.65 -10.30
C LEU A 327 -25.73 21.39 -11.67
N ILE A 328 -25.67 20.63 -12.76
CA ILE A 328 -25.60 21.19 -14.12
C ILE A 328 -26.86 21.99 -14.44
N VAL A 329 -28.04 21.48 -14.13
CA VAL A 329 -29.33 22.18 -14.34
C VAL A 329 -29.38 23.48 -13.51
N HIS A 330 -28.83 23.48 -12.30
CA HIS A 330 -28.70 24.68 -11.48
C HIS A 330 -27.50 25.58 -11.83
N ARG A 331 -26.87 25.31 -12.99
CA ARG A 331 -25.74 26.08 -13.54
C ARG A 331 -24.51 26.11 -12.65
N ASP A 332 -24.35 25.11 -11.80
CA ASP A 332 -23.11 24.91 -11.05
C ASP A 332 -22.07 24.23 -11.94
N ARG A 333 -21.05 24.99 -12.33
CA ARG A 333 -19.95 24.49 -13.18
C ARG A 333 -19.15 23.35 -12.53
N PHE A 334 -19.26 23.20 -11.21
CA PHE A 334 -18.66 22.08 -10.52
C PHE A 334 -19.20 20.74 -11.05
N GLY A 335 -20.51 20.63 -11.33
CA GLY A 335 -21.09 19.42 -11.89
C GLY A 335 -20.45 18.98 -13.20
N VAL A 336 -20.21 19.94 -14.13
CA VAL A 336 -19.54 19.65 -15.40
C VAL A 336 -18.08 19.25 -15.18
N TRP A 337 -17.35 20.02 -14.37
CA TRP A 337 -15.96 19.72 -14.04
C TRP A 337 -15.83 18.34 -13.39
N TRP A 338 -16.71 18.03 -12.44
CA TRP A 338 -16.70 16.75 -11.75
C TRP A 338 -16.95 15.57 -12.69
N LEU A 339 -17.96 15.69 -13.58
CA LEU A 339 -18.28 14.65 -14.56
C LEU A 339 -17.09 14.33 -15.47
N LEU A 340 -16.50 15.37 -16.06
CA LEU A 340 -15.35 15.20 -16.95
C LEU A 340 -14.13 14.63 -16.21
N SER A 341 -13.84 15.15 -15.01
CA SER A 341 -12.71 14.72 -14.20
C SER A 341 -12.87 13.27 -13.76
N THR A 342 -14.06 12.88 -13.26
CA THR A 342 -14.32 11.52 -12.81
C THR A 342 -14.30 10.53 -13.97
N ALA A 343 -14.91 10.89 -15.11
CA ALA A 343 -14.86 10.06 -16.32
C ALA A 343 -13.42 9.82 -16.79
N ALA A 344 -12.58 10.87 -16.78
CA ALA A 344 -11.17 10.75 -17.14
C ALA A 344 -10.41 9.85 -16.15
N VAL A 345 -10.56 10.06 -14.84
CA VAL A 345 -9.88 9.27 -13.82
C VAL A 345 -10.31 7.80 -13.88
N VAL A 346 -11.61 7.53 -13.99
CA VAL A 346 -12.12 6.16 -14.17
C VAL A 346 -11.55 5.54 -15.44
N SER A 347 -11.50 6.29 -16.56
CA SER A 347 -10.98 5.75 -17.82
C SER A 347 -9.49 5.40 -17.76
N LEU A 348 -8.68 6.14 -16.99
CA LEU A 348 -7.26 5.79 -16.76
C LEU A 348 -7.12 4.42 -16.10
N SER A 349 -8.08 3.98 -15.26
CA SER A 349 -8.05 2.67 -14.62
C SER A 349 -8.15 1.49 -15.58
N PHE A 350 -8.63 1.71 -16.81
CA PHE A 350 -8.76 0.65 -17.82
C PHE A 350 -7.41 0.29 -18.50
N GLY A 351 -6.34 1.01 -18.18
CA GLY A 351 -4.99 0.67 -18.63
C GLY A 351 -4.71 0.99 -20.10
N THR A 352 -3.74 0.29 -20.67
CA THR A 352 -3.31 0.46 -22.07
C THR A 352 -4.21 -0.27 -23.07
N ILE A 353 -4.90 -1.33 -22.63
CA ILE A 353 -5.88 -2.10 -23.42
C ILE A 353 -7.13 -2.26 -22.57
N MET A 354 -8.23 -1.66 -23.01
CA MET A 354 -9.53 -1.77 -22.34
C MET A 354 -10.13 -3.16 -22.54
N GLN A 355 -10.83 -3.64 -21.52
CA GLN A 355 -11.50 -4.96 -21.53
C GLN A 355 -12.93 -4.86 -21.01
N ILE A 356 -13.80 -5.72 -21.54
CA ILE A 356 -15.15 -6.00 -21.02
C ILE A 356 -15.28 -7.50 -20.84
N ASN A 357 -15.58 -7.96 -19.62
CA ASN A 357 -15.66 -9.38 -19.26
C ASN A 357 -14.43 -10.20 -19.69
N GLY A 358 -13.24 -9.60 -19.56
CA GLY A 358 -11.97 -10.21 -19.95
C GLY A 358 -11.59 -10.10 -21.44
N HIS A 359 -12.51 -9.64 -22.31
CA HIS A 359 -12.24 -9.49 -23.74
C HIS A 359 -11.73 -8.09 -24.07
N ALA A 360 -10.60 -8.02 -24.80
CA ALA A 360 -10.05 -6.76 -25.26
C ALA A 360 -10.97 -6.08 -26.30
N ILE A 361 -11.22 -4.77 -26.11
CA ILE A 361 -12.12 -3.97 -26.97
C ILE A 361 -11.43 -2.79 -27.66
N GLY A 362 -10.18 -2.48 -27.29
CA GLY A 362 -9.42 -1.39 -27.91
C GLY A 362 -8.34 -0.82 -27.01
N HIS A 363 -7.68 0.22 -27.51
CA HIS A 363 -6.65 0.93 -26.76
C HIS A 363 -7.26 1.78 -25.64
N GLY A 364 -6.62 1.76 -24.47
CA GLY A 364 -7.06 2.51 -23.31
C GLY A 364 -6.29 3.82 -23.11
N PRO A 365 -6.85 4.75 -22.31
CA PRO A 365 -6.29 6.10 -22.14
C PRO A 365 -4.91 6.12 -21.46
N TRP A 366 -4.54 5.10 -20.70
CA TRP A 366 -3.23 5.03 -20.08
C TRP A 366 -2.07 5.03 -21.10
N ASN A 367 -2.33 4.73 -22.36
CA ASN A 367 -1.34 4.82 -23.44
C ASN A 367 -0.67 6.19 -23.54
N VAL A 368 -1.33 7.26 -23.11
CA VAL A 368 -0.77 8.62 -23.08
C VAL A 368 0.43 8.72 -22.13
N TYR A 369 0.47 7.88 -21.09
CA TYR A 369 1.51 7.89 -20.06
C TYR A 369 2.63 6.86 -20.28
N ARG A 370 2.47 5.93 -21.25
CA ARG A 370 3.43 4.84 -21.49
C ARG A 370 4.84 5.29 -21.85
N PHE A 371 4.98 6.53 -22.35
CA PHE A 371 6.28 7.09 -22.72
C PHE A 371 7.04 7.72 -21.55
N ILE A 372 6.42 7.79 -20.37
CA ILE A 372 7.05 8.32 -19.18
C ILE A 372 7.78 7.16 -18.50
N PRO A 373 9.11 7.27 -18.30
CA PRO A 373 9.88 6.23 -17.63
C PRO A 373 9.26 5.84 -16.28
N PHE A 374 9.37 4.57 -15.93
CA PHE A 374 8.91 3.97 -14.66
C PHE A 374 7.40 3.87 -14.48
N LEU A 375 6.56 4.37 -15.39
CA LEU A 375 5.10 4.27 -15.28
C LEU A 375 4.51 2.96 -15.80
N ASP A 376 5.27 2.15 -16.55
CA ASP A 376 4.78 0.89 -17.11
C ASP A 376 4.34 -0.13 -16.04
N GLY A 377 5.00 -0.12 -14.88
CA GLY A 377 4.67 -0.98 -13.74
C GLY A 377 3.51 -0.50 -12.86
N THR A 378 2.91 0.67 -13.17
CA THR A 378 1.85 1.26 -12.36
C THR A 378 0.58 0.41 -12.39
N GLN A 379 0.02 0.11 -11.22
CA GLN A 379 -1.23 -0.64 -11.08
C GLN A 379 -2.42 0.31 -11.28
N VAL A 380 -2.83 0.50 -12.53
CA VAL A 380 -3.79 1.56 -12.92
C VAL A 380 -5.20 1.33 -12.36
N VAL A 381 -5.59 0.12 -11.99
CA VAL A 381 -6.85 -0.14 -11.30
C VAL A 381 -6.96 0.67 -10.01
N ARG A 382 -5.83 1.06 -9.42
CA ARG A 382 -5.74 1.84 -8.18
C ARG A 382 -6.22 3.29 -8.33
N PHE A 383 -6.51 3.78 -9.55
CA PHE A 383 -7.28 5.02 -9.73
C PHE A 383 -8.67 4.94 -9.10
N SER A 384 -9.17 3.76 -8.75
CA SER A 384 -10.40 3.58 -7.94
C SER A 384 -10.34 4.33 -6.60
N LEU A 385 -9.16 4.52 -6.00
CA LEU A 385 -8.95 5.35 -4.81
C LEU A 385 -9.29 6.82 -5.07
N ILE A 386 -8.78 7.38 -6.18
CA ILE A 386 -9.05 8.77 -6.55
C ILE A 386 -10.53 8.93 -6.97
N THR A 387 -11.10 7.92 -7.65
CA THR A 387 -12.52 7.87 -7.97
C THR A 387 -13.38 7.96 -6.72
N ALA A 388 -13.06 7.18 -5.67
CA ALA A 388 -13.78 7.22 -4.40
C ALA A 388 -13.66 8.60 -3.71
N LEU A 389 -12.48 9.26 -3.78
CA LEU A 389 -12.27 10.61 -3.29
C LEU A 389 -13.17 11.63 -4.03
N LEU A 390 -13.24 11.54 -5.36
CA LEU A 390 -14.08 12.42 -6.18
C LEU A 390 -15.56 12.23 -5.92
N ILE A 391 -16.03 10.98 -5.79
CA ILE A 391 -17.43 10.68 -5.44
C ILE A 391 -17.75 11.22 -4.04
N GLY A 392 -16.87 11.00 -3.07
CA GLY A 392 -17.02 11.55 -1.73
C GLY A 392 -17.11 13.06 -1.72
N PHE A 393 -16.29 13.74 -2.54
CA PHE A 393 -16.33 15.19 -2.69
C PHE A 393 -17.60 15.69 -3.38
N LEU A 394 -18.12 15.00 -4.41
CA LEU A 394 -19.41 15.31 -5.02
C LEU A 394 -20.54 15.30 -3.98
N ILE A 395 -20.60 14.21 -3.18
CA ILE A 395 -21.60 14.06 -2.12
C ILE A 395 -21.52 15.20 -1.12
N ALA A 396 -20.30 15.53 -0.67
CA ALA A 396 -20.09 16.63 0.28
C ALA A 396 -20.51 17.99 -0.30
N HIS A 397 -20.14 18.26 -1.55
CA HIS A 397 -20.46 19.52 -2.24
C HIS A 397 -21.97 19.68 -2.43
N THR A 398 -22.62 18.65 -2.99
CA THR A 398 -24.06 18.73 -3.29
C THR A 398 -24.89 18.86 -2.02
N LEU A 399 -24.65 18.01 -1.02
CA LEU A 399 -25.41 18.07 0.24
C LEU A 399 -25.15 19.36 1.01
N GLY A 400 -23.93 19.90 0.95
CA GLY A 400 -23.59 21.17 1.61
C GLY A 400 -24.42 22.37 1.17
N GLY A 401 -24.96 22.35 -0.06
CA GLY A 401 -25.83 23.37 -0.62
C GLY A 401 -27.34 23.19 -0.35
N LEU A 402 -27.76 22.05 0.23
CA LEU A 402 -29.18 21.75 0.46
C LEU A 402 -29.66 22.20 1.85
N GLU A 403 -30.97 22.44 1.98
CA GLU A 403 -31.64 22.58 3.28
C GLU A 403 -31.59 21.24 4.08
N LEU A 404 -31.59 21.32 5.40
CA LEU A 404 -31.41 20.16 6.29
C LEU A 404 -32.33 18.98 5.98
N ARG A 405 -33.62 19.24 5.71
CA ARG A 405 -34.58 18.19 5.34
C ARG A 405 -34.17 17.42 4.07
N TRP A 406 -33.71 18.15 3.06
CA TRP A 406 -33.25 17.55 1.80
C TRP A 406 -31.86 16.93 1.94
N GLN A 407 -30.99 17.49 2.79
CA GLN A 407 -29.73 16.81 3.14
C GLN A 407 -29.99 15.42 3.74
N LEU A 408 -30.94 15.29 4.68
CA LEU A 408 -31.27 14.01 5.31
C LEU A 408 -31.87 13.02 4.33
N VAL A 409 -32.85 13.44 3.52
CA VAL A 409 -33.49 12.57 2.51
C VAL A 409 -32.44 12.09 1.48
N THR A 410 -31.64 12.99 0.95
CA THR A 410 -30.60 12.67 -0.03
C THR A 410 -29.49 11.81 0.60
N ALA A 411 -29.10 12.07 1.85
CA ALA A 411 -28.13 11.26 2.55
C ALA A 411 -28.60 9.81 2.75
N VAL A 412 -29.87 9.61 3.11
CA VAL A 412 -30.47 8.27 3.23
C VAL A 412 -30.49 7.56 1.85
N ALA A 413 -30.90 8.27 0.79
CA ALA A 413 -30.91 7.69 -0.56
C ALA A 413 -29.49 7.31 -1.03
N LEU A 414 -28.51 8.16 -0.76
CA LEU A 414 -27.10 7.87 -1.07
C LEU A 414 -26.56 6.71 -0.23
N ALA A 415 -26.86 6.65 1.07
CA ALA A 415 -26.49 5.52 1.91
C ALA A 415 -27.10 4.22 1.39
N ALA A 416 -28.37 4.25 0.96
CA ALA A 416 -29.02 3.10 0.33
C ALA A 416 -28.33 2.70 -0.99
N SER A 417 -27.91 3.67 -1.81
CA SER A 417 -27.18 3.40 -3.07
C SER A 417 -25.80 2.76 -2.86
N MET A 418 -25.24 2.89 -1.66
CA MET A 418 -23.95 2.28 -1.26
C MET A 418 -24.10 0.85 -0.72
N ILE A 419 -25.32 0.33 -0.50
CA ILE A 419 -25.52 -1.03 0.02
C ILE A 419 -24.80 -2.10 -0.81
N PRO A 420 -24.75 -2.04 -2.16
CA PRO A 420 -23.98 -3.00 -2.95
C PRO A 420 -22.49 -3.03 -2.64
N LEU A 421 -21.92 -1.93 -2.11
CA LEU A 421 -20.52 -1.85 -1.72
C LEU A 421 -20.23 -2.56 -0.39
N TRP A 422 -21.24 -3.09 0.30
CA TRP A 422 -21.09 -3.70 1.62
C TRP A 422 -19.99 -4.75 1.64
N PRO A 423 -18.92 -4.53 2.43
CA PRO A 423 -17.73 -5.36 2.39
C PRO A 423 -17.89 -6.69 3.13
N VAL A 424 -16.99 -7.62 2.83
CA VAL A 424 -16.78 -8.83 3.64
C VAL A 424 -15.88 -8.48 4.82
N VAL A 425 -16.50 -8.09 5.93
CA VAL A 425 -15.81 -7.75 7.19
C VAL A 425 -16.43 -8.51 8.36
N PRO A 426 -15.74 -8.67 9.50
CA PRO A 426 -14.37 -8.24 9.80
C PRO A 426 -13.30 -9.03 9.03
N PHE A 427 -12.13 -8.39 8.82
CA PHE A 427 -11.00 -9.03 8.15
C PHE A 427 -10.42 -10.15 9.03
N ARG A 428 -10.17 -11.30 8.40
CA ARG A 428 -9.54 -12.42 9.09
C ARG A 428 -8.04 -12.17 9.20
N SER A 429 -7.52 -12.08 10.42
CA SER A 429 -6.08 -12.09 10.64
C SER A 429 -5.53 -13.51 10.49
N GLY A 430 -4.33 -13.63 9.91
CA GLY A 430 -3.50 -14.80 10.08
C GLY A 430 -2.90 -14.85 11.49
N ARG A 431 -2.02 -15.77 11.72
CA ARG A 431 -1.17 -15.81 12.92
C ARG A 431 0.28 -15.64 12.54
N VAL A 432 1.03 -14.95 13.37
CA VAL A 432 2.49 -14.95 13.31
C VAL A 432 2.95 -16.42 13.42
N ALA A 433 3.88 -16.82 12.56
CA ALA A 433 4.36 -18.20 12.54
C ALA A 433 4.92 -18.61 13.92
N GLU A 434 4.76 -19.88 14.26
CA GLU A 434 5.41 -20.43 15.44
C GLU A 434 6.92 -20.25 15.31
N THR A 435 7.47 -19.47 16.23
CA THR A 435 8.89 -19.15 16.21
C THR A 435 9.65 -20.18 17.04
N PRO A 436 10.63 -20.89 16.43
CA PRO A 436 11.50 -21.77 17.20
C PRO A 436 12.17 -21.04 18.36
N ARG A 437 12.26 -21.71 19.51
CA ARG A 437 12.88 -21.15 20.73
C ARG A 437 14.30 -20.64 20.48
N PHE A 438 14.99 -21.26 19.54
CA PHE A 438 16.30 -20.82 19.08
C PHE A 438 16.35 -19.32 18.76
N PHE A 439 15.35 -18.77 18.05
CA PHE A 439 15.34 -17.37 17.62
C PHE A 439 14.81 -16.38 18.67
N THR A 440 14.28 -16.87 19.79
CA THR A 440 13.69 -16.03 20.85
C THR A 440 14.48 -16.08 22.16
N THR A 441 15.58 -16.83 22.19
CA THR A 441 16.44 -16.97 23.37
C THR A 441 17.89 -16.67 22.99
N SER A 442 18.80 -16.63 23.99
CA SER A 442 20.24 -16.51 23.76
C SER A 442 20.85 -17.63 22.91
N ALA A 443 20.08 -18.70 22.62
CA ALA A 443 20.54 -19.77 21.72
C ALA A 443 20.92 -19.24 20.33
N VAL A 444 20.28 -18.16 19.85
CA VAL A 444 20.60 -17.51 18.58
C VAL A 444 22.02 -16.93 18.55
N ASP A 445 22.65 -16.70 19.71
CA ASP A 445 24.03 -16.24 19.82
C ASP A 445 25.05 -17.27 19.30
N ALA A 446 24.62 -18.51 19.09
CA ALA A 446 25.39 -19.53 18.36
C ALA A 446 25.61 -19.15 16.87
N ILE A 447 24.83 -18.23 16.32
CA ILE A 447 25.12 -17.59 15.02
C ILE A 447 26.01 -16.37 15.30
N PRO A 448 27.22 -16.30 14.74
CA PRO A 448 28.07 -15.11 14.87
C PRO A 448 27.34 -13.85 14.35
N SER A 449 27.60 -12.72 14.98
CA SER A 449 27.04 -11.44 14.52
C SER A 449 27.43 -11.20 13.06
N ASP A 450 26.47 -10.72 12.28
CA ASP A 450 26.66 -10.45 10.84
C ASP A 450 26.96 -11.66 9.95
N ALA A 451 26.95 -12.88 10.47
CA ALA A 451 27.09 -14.08 9.67
C ALA A 451 25.95 -14.21 8.66
N THR A 452 26.24 -14.77 7.49
CA THR A 452 25.20 -15.14 6.53
C THR A 452 24.68 -16.52 6.87
N ALA A 453 23.42 -16.61 7.27
CA ALA A 453 22.75 -17.85 7.61
C ALA A 453 21.81 -18.30 6.48
N MET A 454 21.82 -19.60 6.19
CA MET A 454 20.78 -20.25 5.42
C MET A 454 19.80 -20.91 6.40
N VAL A 455 18.69 -20.23 6.68
CA VAL A 455 17.64 -20.72 7.56
C VAL A 455 16.64 -21.54 6.76
N LEU A 456 16.41 -22.78 7.14
CA LEU A 456 15.51 -23.68 6.44
C LEU A 456 14.20 -23.90 7.20
N PRO A 457 13.04 -23.75 6.50
CA PRO A 457 12.87 -23.44 5.09
C PRO A 457 13.30 -22.02 4.75
N VAL A 458 13.95 -21.82 3.59
CA VAL A 458 14.37 -20.49 3.16
C VAL A 458 13.15 -19.63 2.87
N ALA A 459 13.18 -18.37 3.33
CA ALA A 459 12.10 -17.43 3.06
C ALA A 459 12.00 -17.11 1.57
N ARG A 460 10.82 -17.35 1.02
CA ARG A 460 10.43 -17.04 -0.36
C ARG A 460 8.90 -17.01 -0.42
N PHE A 461 8.33 -15.99 -1.04
CA PHE A 461 6.88 -15.89 -1.16
C PHE A 461 6.25 -17.20 -1.69
N PRO A 462 5.15 -17.69 -1.12
CA PRO A 462 4.38 -17.08 -0.02
C PRO A 462 4.86 -17.44 1.40
N ARG A 463 5.86 -18.31 1.56
CA ARG A 463 6.41 -18.72 2.86
C ARG A 463 7.53 -17.78 3.28
N VAL A 464 7.31 -17.01 4.33
CA VAL A 464 8.24 -15.96 4.80
C VAL A 464 8.62 -16.12 6.28
N ASP A 465 8.36 -17.28 6.87
CA ASP A 465 8.53 -17.58 8.30
C ASP A 465 9.94 -17.23 8.80
N ALA A 466 10.99 -17.50 8.00
CA ALA A 466 12.35 -17.15 8.38
C ALA A 466 12.60 -15.64 8.50
N MET A 467 11.82 -14.79 7.81
CA MET A 467 11.85 -13.34 8.03
C MET A 467 11.24 -12.98 9.40
N GLU A 468 10.17 -13.66 9.82
CA GLU A 468 9.59 -13.47 11.15
C GLU A 468 10.59 -13.85 12.23
N TRP A 469 11.32 -14.94 12.04
CA TRP A 469 12.36 -15.39 12.98
C TRP A 469 13.55 -14.43 13.04
N GLN A 470 13.95 -13.85 11.90
CA GLN A 470 14.99 -12.81 11.86
C GLN A 470 14.55 -11.55 12.61
N ILE A 471 13.27 -11.13 12.46
CA ILE A 471 12.69 -10.05 13.25
C ILE A 471 12.78 -10.35 14.76
N ARG A 472 12.39 -11.57 15.18
CA ARG A 472 12.40 -12.00 16.59
C ARG A 472 13.79 -12.09 17.19
N SER A 473 14.81 -12.29 16.36
CA SER A 473 16.23 -12.29 16.76
C SER A 473 16.90 -10.91 16.58
N HIS A 474 16.11 -9.83 16.46
CA HIS A 474 16.60 -8.45 16.30
C HIS A 474 17.65 -8.29 15.20
N MET A 475 17.40 -8.91 14.04
CA MET A 475 18.29 -8.85 12.86
C MET A 475 19.72 -9.35 13.11
N ARG A 476 19.90 -10.30 14.04
CA ARG A 476 21.19 -10.84 14.48
C ARG A 476 22.09 -11.33 13.36
N PHE A 477 21.51 -11.85 12.28
CA PHE A 477 22.20 -12.49 11.17
C PHE A 477 21.68 -11.98 9.82
N LYS A 478 22.50 -12.11 8.79
CA LYS A 478 22.10 -11.93 7.40
C LYS A 478 21.50 -13.22 6.88
N MET A 479 20.43 -13.15 6.08
CA MET A 479 19.80 -14.35 5.53
C MET A 479 19.79 -14.34 4.00
N VAL A 480 19.89 -15.54 3.41
CA VAL A 480 19.64 -15.73 1.98
C VAL A 480 18.13 -15.77 1.72
N GLY A 481 17.72 -15.34 0.52
CA GLY A 481 16.32 -15.26 0.17
C GLY A 481 15.58 -14.11 0.84
N GLY A 482 14.26 -14.21 0.92
CA GLY A 482 13.37 -13.21 1.48
C GLY A 482 12.22 -12.87 0.56
N TYR A 483 11.33 -11.97 1.01
CA TYR A 483 10.24 -11.39 0.23
C TYR A 483 10.39 -9.89 0.17
N SER A 484 10.77 -9.41 -1.00
CA SER A 484 11.02 -8.00 -1.32
C SER A 484 11.19 -7.87 -2.84
N VAL A 485 11.32 -6.66 -3.37
CA VAL A 485 11.76 -6.44 -4.73
C VAL A 485 13.28 -6.43 -4.76
N PHE A 486 13.87 -7.31 -5.54
CA PHE A 486 15.31 -7.47 -5.68
C PHE A 486 15.75 -7.16 -7.10
N LYS A 487 17.00 -6.74 -7.26
CA LYS A 487 17.65 -6.60 -8.57
C LYS A 487 18.12 -7.97 -9.05
N ASP A 488 17.76 -8.31 -10.29
CA ASP A 488 18.23 -9.49 -11.00
C ASP A 488 18.72 -9.06 -12.40
N GLY A 489 20.02 -8.88 -12.54
CA GLY A 489 20.60 -8.30 -13.74
C GLY A 489 20.04 -6.91 -14.04
N ALA A 490 19.39 -6.74 -15.19
CA ALA A 490 18.72 -5.51 -15.62
C ALA A 490 17.25 -5.40 -15.16
N HIS A 491 16.71 -6.46 -14.54
CA HIS A 491 15.30 -6.59 -14.17
C HIS A 491 15.11 -6.55 -12.65
N SER A 492 13.86 -6.49 -12.24
CA SER A 492 13.43 -6.69 -10.87
C SER A 492 12.76 -8.07 -10.72
N THR A 493 12.86 -8.65 -9.52
CA THR A 493 12.18 -9.90 -9.19
C THR A 493 11.74 -9.92 -7.73
N PHE A 494 10.61 -10.59 -7.46
CA PHE A 494 10.20 -10.98 -6.10
C PHE A 494 10.76 -12.35 -5.70
N PHE A 495 11.43 -13.03 -6.62
CA PHE A 495 11.95 -14.39 -6.47
C PHE A 495 13.46 -14.39 -6.74
N PRO A 496 14.28 -13.89 -5.80
CA PRO A 496 15.71 -13.85 -6.00
C PRO A 496 16.26 -15.27 -6.20
N PRO A 497 17.35 -15.41 -6.95
CA PRO A 497 18.07 -16.67 -7.02
C PRO A 497 18.44 -17.17 -5.63
N LEU A 498 18.22 -18.45 -5.38
CA LEU A 498 18.58 -19.10 -4.13
C LEU A 498 19.82 -19.99 -4.31
N PRO A 499 20.62 -20.20 -3.24
CA PRO A 499 21.72 -21.14 -3.28
C PRO A 499 21.24 -22.54 -3.69
N ARG A 500 22.02 -23.23 -4.53
CA ARG A 500 21.68 -24.61 -4.93
C ARG A 500 21.52 -25.55 -3.73
N ALA A 501 22.30 -25.32 -2.67
CA ALA A 501 22.16 -26.03 -1.40
C ALA A 501 20.73 -25.97 -0.85
N SER A 502 20.07 -24.81 -0.88
CA SER A 502 18.69 -24.67 -0.35
C SER A 502 17.68 -25.47 -1.18
N THR A 503 17.84 -25.49 -2.50
CA THR A 503 16.96 -26.23 -3.42
C THR A 503 17.12 -27.74 -3.23
N LEU A 504 18.35 -28.20 -3.05
CA LEU A 504 18.65 -29.60 -2.81
C LEU A 504 18.12 -30.07 -1.46
N LEU A 505 18.34 -29.30 -0.39
CA LEU A 505 17.81 -29.62 0.94
C LEU A 505 16.27 -29.56 0.98
N SER A 506 15.64 -28.69 0.22
CA SER A 506 14.18 -28.67 0.04
C SER A 506 13.68 -29.94 -0.66
N ARG A 507 14.41 -30.45 -1.64
CA ARG A 507 14.12 -31.75 -2.29
C ARG A 507 14.25 -32.91 -1.31
N VAL A 508 15.33 -32.96 -0.52
CA VAL A 508 15.49 -33.94 0.57
C VAL A 508 14.30 -33.89 1.54
N SER A 509 13.89 -32.70 1.93
CA SER A 509 12.72 -32.51 2.80
C SER A 509 11.43 -33.06 2.19
N THR A 510 11.27 -32.97 0.86
CA THR A 510 10.04 -33.41 0.19
C THR A 510 10.02 -34.91 -0.05
N ASN A 511 11.13 -35.49 -0.52
CA ASN A 511 11.18 -36.85 -1.06
C ASN A 511 11.95 -37.83 -0.18
N GLY A 512 12.66 -37.36 0.85
CA GLY A 512 13.57 -38.21 1.66
C GLY A 512 14.77 -38.76 0.88
N ALA A 513 15.14 -38.13 -0.24
CA ALA A 513 16.23 -38.62 -1.09
C ALA A 513 17.61 -38.23 -0.55
N HIS A 514 18.58 -39.14 -0.61
CA HIS A 514 19.98 -38.81 -0.37
C HIS A 514 20.58 -38.04 -1.54
N LEU A 515 21.50 -37.13 -1.25
CA LEU A 515 22.23 -36.38 -2.25
C LEU A 515 23.41 -37.19 -2.79
N THR A 516 23.63 -37.12 -4.09
CA THR A 516 24.84 -37.67 -4.72
C THR A 516 26.05 -36.78 -4.39
N ASP A 517 27.26 -37.33 -4.49
CA ASP A 517 28.48 -36.57 -4.20
C ASP A 517 28.64 -35.37 -5.15
N GLN A 518 28.23 -35.49 -6.41
CA GLN A 518 28.22 -34.37 -7.36
C GLN A 518 27.26 -33.24 -6.90
N GLU A 519 26.09 -33.60 -6.35
CA GLU A 519 25.13 -32.62 -5.82
C GLU A 519 25.66 -31.95 -4.55
N VAL A 520 26.37 -32.70 -3.70
CA VAL A 520 27.04 -32.15 -2.51
C VAL A 520 28.11 -31.14 -2.93
N ILE A 521 28.98 -31.48 -3.88
CA ILE A 521 30.02 -30.55 -4.41
C ILE A 521 29.37 -29.27 -4.97
N ALA A 522 28.31 -29.43 -5.76
CA ALA A 522 27.59 -28.28 -6.32
C ALA A 522 26.90 -27.41 -5.25
N ALA A 523 26.41 -28.05 -4.17
CA ALA A 523 25.86 -27.36 -3.01
C ALA A 523 26.93 -26.60 -2.24
N GLN A 524 28.08 -27.22 -1.97
CA GLN A 524 29.24 -26.61 -1.33
C GLN A 524 29.71 -25.35 -2.08
N GLN A 525 29.82 -25.46 -3.41
CA GLN A 525 30.17 -24.30 -4.24
C GLN A 525 29.15 -23.16 -4.04
N SER A 526 27.85 -23.48 -3.99
CA SER A 526 26.83 -22.45 -3.77
C SER A 526 26.88 -21.84 -2.36
N LEU A 527 27.34 -22.57 -1.33
CA LEU A 527 27.57 -21.99 0.01
C LEU A 527 28.69 -20.94 -0.04
N ARG A 528 29.79 -21.23 -0.78
CA ARG A 528 30.91 -20.29 -0.97
C ARG A 528 30.45 -19.05 -1.74
N ASP A 529 29.73 -19.22 -2.86
CA ASP A 529 29.25 -18.12 -3.70
C ASP A 529 28.33 -17.16 -2.92
N TYR A 530 27.49 -17.71 -2.03
CA TYR A 530 26.60 -16.91 -1.19
C TYR A 530 27.22 -16.53 0.16
N ARG A 531 28.47 -16.92 0.43
CA ARG A 531 29.18 -16.66 1.69
C ARG A 531 28.40 -17.13 2.92
N ILE A 532 27.75 -18.30 2.80
CA ILE A 532 26.97 -18.89 3.89
C ILE A 532 27.93 -19.51 4.88
N SER A 533 27.87 -19.04 6.12
CA SER A 533 28.71 -19.54 7.22
C SER A 533 27.94 -20.41 8.22
N VAL A 534 26.60 -20.36 8.17
CA VAL A 534 25.76 -21.17 9.07
C VAL A 534 24.54 -21.69 8.31
N ILE A 535 24.23 -22.97 8.53
CA ILE A 535 22.97 -23.58 8.09
C ILE A 535 22.14 -23.88 9.35
N VAL A 536 20.90 -23.37 9.39
CA VAL A 536 19.94 -23.61 10.47
C VAL A 536 18.80 -24.44 9.92
N VAL A 537 18.66 -25.67 10.40
CA VAL A 537 17.56 -26.56 10.03
C VAL A 537 16.51 -26.52 11.13
N THR A 538 15.29 -26.12 10.79
CA THR A 538 14.18 -26.07 11.75
C THR A 538 13.27 -27.28 11.60
N ARG A 539 12.50 -27.60 12.65
CA ARG A 539 11.53 -28.72 12.64
C ARG A 539 10.35 -28.51 11.67
N GLN A 540 10.25 -27.36 11.02
CA GLN A 540 9.30 -27.14 9.93
C GLN A 540 9.68 -27.87 8.62
N MET A 541 10.95 -28.31 8.51
CA MET A 541 11.38 -29.17 7.41
C MET A 541 10.82 -30.59 7.62
N ARG A 542 10.17 -31.13 6.60
CA ARG A 542 9.86 -32.59 6.59
C ARG A 542 11.17 -33.37 6.51
N ASN A 543 11.15 -34.59 7.00
CA ASN A 543 12.37 -35.43 7.07
C ASN A 543 13.54 -34.69 7.76
N PHE A 544 13.25 -34.03 8.90
CA PHE A 544 14.14 -33.12 9.61
C PHE A 544 15.53 -33.74 9.87
N ASP A 545 15.59 -34.98 10.33
CA ASP A 545 16.87 -35.65 10.64
C ASP A 545 17.71 -35.90 9.40
N GLN A 546 17.06 -36.29 8.29
CA GLN A 546 17.73 -36.51 7.01
C GLN A 546 18.21 -35.20 6.39
N VAL A 547 17.37 -34.14 6.43
CA VAL A 547 17.78 -32.80 5.99
C VAL A 547 18.97 -32.29 6.79
N SER A 548 18.99 -32.59 8.10
CA SER A 548 20.11 -32.22 8.99
C SER A 548 21.38 -32.97 8.63
N ALA A 549 21.29 -34.29 8.40
CA ALA A 549 22.43 -35.09 7.98
C ALA A 549 23.02 -34.60 6.63
N GLU A 550 22.17 -34.31 5.63
CA GLU A 550 22.62 -33.80 4.36
C GLU A 550 23.14 -32.34 4.46
N ALA A 551 22.60 -31.52 5.35
CA ALA A 551 23.16 -30.22 5.67
C ALA A 551 24.58 -30.32 6.24
N GLY A 552 24.85 -31.35 7.08
CA GLY A 552 26.18 -31.65 7.59
C GLY A 552 27.16 -32.04 6.48
N ARG A 553 26.73 -32.88 5.54
CA ARG A 553 27.57 -33.25 4.37
C ARG A 553 27.89 -32.06 3.48
N ILE A 554 26.89 -31.21 3.22
CA ILE A 554 27.05 -30.00 2.39
C ILE A 554 27.95 -28.97 3.11
N GLY A 555 27.74 -28.74 4.41
CA GLY A 555 28.48 -27.75 5.19
C GLY A 555 29.88 -28.21 5.64
N ASP A 556 30.24 -29.47 5.39
CA ASP A 556 31.43 -30.13 5.95
C ASP A 556 31.53 -29.88 7.47
N CYS A 557 30.45 -30.13 8.18
CA CYS A 557 30.29 -29.78 9.60
C CYS A 557 29.68 -30.88 10.42
N VAL A 558 29.96 -30.85 11.72
CA VAL A 558 29.19 -31.61 12.71
C VAL A 558 27.91 -30.85 13.04
N VAL A 559 26.77 -31.44 12.72
CA VAL A 559 25.46 -30.85 13.04
C VAL A 559 25.23 -30.95 14.55
N ARG A 560 24.95 -29.83 15.18
CA ARG A 560 24.71 -29.71 16.61
C ARG A 560 23.25 -29.34 16.89
N PRO A 561 22.53 -30.06 17.76
CA PRO A 561 21.24 -29.60 18.24
C PRO A 561 21.46 -28.40 19.19
N VAL A 562 20.78 -27.29 18.90
CA VAL A 562 20.80 -26.06 19.71
C VAL A 562 19.35 -25.63 19.92
N ALA A 563 18.87 -25.72 21.15
CA ALA A 563 17.46 -25.58 21.49
C ALA A 563 16.58 -26.53 20.65
N ASP A 564 15.72 -26.01 19.80
CA ASP A 564 14.78 -26.77 18.96
C ASP A 564 15.13 -26.79 17.46
N VAL A 565 16.36 -26.41 17.12
CA VAL A 565 16.90 -26.47 15.74
C VAL A 565 18.19 -27.29 15.69
N ASN A 566 18.57 -27.69 14.48
CA ASN A 566 19.89 -28.23 14.19
C ASN A 566 20.74 -27.18 13.47
N LEU A 567 21.95 -26.97 13.95
CA LEU A 567 22.88 -25.94 13.47
C LEU A 567 24.15 -26.60 12.92
N CYS A 568 24.56 -26.15 11.75
CA CYS A 568 25.82 -26.54 11.13
C CYS A 568 26.61 -25.25 10.86
N THR A 569 27.77 -25.11 11.50
CA THR A 569 28.75 -24.06 11.16
C THR A 569 29.58 -24.56 10.00
N VAL A 570 29.49 -23.86 8.88
CA VAL A 570 30.10 -24.26 7.59
C VAL A 570 31.61 -24.10 7.64
N ASN A 571 32.35 -25.13 7.26
CA ASN A 571 33.82 -25.18 7.28
C ASN A 571 34.47 -25.15 5.88
N LEU A 572 33.82 -24.54 4.90
CA LEU A 572 34.24 -24.54 3.48
C LEU A 572 35.19 -23.40 3.10
#